data_9252c119400bb951ec245f8f39908040
#
_entry.id   9252c119400bb951ec245f8f39908040
#
_cell.length_a   1.000
_cell.length_b   1.000
_cell.length_c   1.000
_cell.angle_alpha   90.00
_cell.angle_beta   90.00
_cell.angle_gamma   90.00
#
_symmetry.space_group_name_H-M   'P 1'
#
loop_
_entity.id
_entity.type
_entity.pdbx_description
1 polymer ?
#
loop_
_entity_poly.entity_id
_entity_poly.type
_entity_poly.pdbx_seq_one_letter_code
_entity_poly.pdbx_strand_id
1 'polypeptide(L)'
;MKDFIAIDFETANECPSSVCSIGAVLVRDGEIVNSFYSLIRPEPDYYKWFCQQVHGLGHEDTDDAQVFPYVWNRMLSELLEEVEILSEDTSEMPTAIPLVAHNAGFDSRCLREVFRCYRMDYPEFVFHDTLAASKKYFQGTLENHQLQTVAAACGYDLTNHHHALADAEACAWIAREIL
;
A
#
# COMPACT_ATOMS: atom_id res chain seq x y z
N MET A 1 -2.66 16.08 3.20
CA MET A 1 -3.72 15.27 3.86
C MET A 1 -3.25 14.87 5.25
N LYS A 2 -4.17 14.79 6.26
CA LYS A 2 -3.77 14.54 7.65
C LYS A 2 -3.99 13.10 8.13
N ASP A 3 -5.07 12.47 7.68
CA ASP A 3 -5.45 11.12 8.09
C ASP A 3 -5.64 10.24 6.88
N PHE A 4 -4.83 9.18 6.77
CA PHE A 4 -4.89 8.22 5.67
C PHE A 4 -4.04 6.97 5.98
N ILE A 5 -4.24 5.92 5.17
CA ILE A 5 -3.33 4.78 5.11
C ILE A 5 -2.66 4.79 3.74
N ALA A 6 -1.34 4.94 3.69
CA ALA A 6 -0.57 4.67 2.47
C ALA A 6 -0.40 3.17 2.31
N ILE A 7 -0.62 2.64 1.11
CA ILE A 7 -0.44 1.21 0.82
C ILE A 7 0.36 1.00 -0.47
N ASP A 8 1.04 -0.13 -0.53
CA ASP A 8 1.73 -0.62 -1.71
C ASP A 8 1.68 -2.14 -1.76
N PHE A 9 1.47 -2.72 -2.96
CA PHE A 9 1.44 -4.15 -3.21
C PHE A 9 2.53 -4.57 -4.18
N GLU A 10 3.17 -5.72 -3.90
CA GLU A 10 3.89 -6.47 -4.91
C GLU A 10 3.06 -7.65 -5.42
N THR A 11 3.19 -7.96 -6.71
CA THR A 11 2.44 -9.07 -7.34
C THR A 11 3.38 -10.16 -7.87
N ALA A 12 3.03 -11.42 -7.66
CA ALA A 12 3.79 -12.57 -8.12
C ALA A 12 3.79 -12.72 -9.65
N ASN A 13 2.71 -12.25 -10.30
CA ASN A 13 2.50 -12.37 -11.74
C ASN A 13 1.57 -11.26 -12.27
N GLU A 14 1.13 -11.38 -13.52
CA GLU A 14 0.26 -10.43 -14.22
C GLU A 14 -1.19 -10.35 -13.70
N CYS A 15 -1.60 -11.31 -12.85
CA CYS A 15 -2.95 -11.32 -12.26
C CYS A 15 -2.98 -10.32 -11.08
N PRO A 16 -3.83 -9.31 -11.08
CA PRO A 16 -3.88 -8.33 -9.99
C PRO A 16 -4.23 -8.92 -8.62
N SER A 17 -4.93 -10.07 -8.58
CA SER A 17 -5.22 -10.78 -7.33
C SER A 17 -4.01 -11.51 -6.74
N SER A 18 -2.95 -11.70 -7.53
CA SER A 18 -1.75 -12.46 -7.13
C SER A 18 -0.78 -11.59 -6.30
N VAL A 19 -1.31 -10.88 -5.30
CA VAL A 19 -0.49 -10.08 -4.39
C VAL A 19 0.40 -10.99 -3.53
N CYS A 20 1.70 -10.70 -3.46
CA CYS A 20 2.68 -11.50 -2.73
C CYS A 20 3.32 -10.76 -1.55
N SER A 21 3.13 -9.47 -1.45
CA SER A 21 3.42 -8.69 -0.24
C SER A 21 2.57 -7.44 -0.16
N ILE A 22 2.43 -6.91 1.04
CA ILE A 22 1.77 -5.63 1.33
C ILE A 22 2.62 -4.82 2.29
N GLY A 23 2.77 -3.54 2.00
CA GLY A 23 3.22 -2.51 2.93
C GLY A 23 2.08 -1.53 3.20
N ALA A 24 1.93 -1.12 4.45
CA ALA A 24 0.93 -0.12 4.83
C ALA A 24 1.48 0.80 5.93
N VAL A 25 1.14 2.09 5.85
CA VAL A 25 1.59 3.12 6.78
C VAL A 25 0.41 3.97 7.20
N LEU A 26 0.11 4.00 8.49
CA LEU A 26 -0.94 4.84 9.05
C LEU A 26 -0.38 6.24 9.36
N VAL A 27 -1.05 7.25 8.82
CA VAL A 27 -0.80 8.65 9.12
C VAL A 27 -2.02 9.22 9.86
N ARG A 28 -1.77 9.90 10.98
CA ARG A 28 -2.77 10.61 11.78
C ARG A 28 -2.25 12.01 12.12
N ASP A 29 -3.12 13.00 12.00
CA ASP A 29 -2.76 14.41 12.24
C ASP A 29 -1.52 14.87 11.44
N GLY A 30 -1.24 14.21 10.30
CA GLY A 30 -0.07 14.48 9.48
C GLY A 30 1.22 13.81 9.95
N GLU A 31 1.18 12.95 10.96
CA GLU A 31 2.33 12.19 11.44
C GLU A 31 2.19 10.68 11.17
N ILE A 32 3.30 10.02 10.84
CA ILE A 32 3.33 8.57 10.73
C ILE A 32 3.26 7.99 12.15
N VAL A 33 2.21 7.23 12.44
CA VAL A 33 1.97 6.67 13.78
C VAL A 33 2.21 5.17 13.84
N ASN A 34 1.98 4.45 12.74
CA ASN A 34 2.18 3.01 12.71
C ASN A 34 2.49 2.53 11.29
N SER A 35 3.10 1.35 11.18
CA SER A 35 3.39 0.72 9.88
C SER A 35 3.23 -0.80 9.97
N PHE A 36 2.95 -1.42 8.83
CA PHE A 36 2.73 -2.85 8.70
C PHE A 36 3.41 -3.39 7.45
N TYR A 37 4.01 -4.55 7.54
CA TYR A 37 4.51 -5.33 6.41
C TYR A 37 4.16 -6.79 6.55
N SER A 38 3.77 -7.43 5.45
CA SER A 38 3.64 -8.89 5.42
C SER A 38 3.86 -9.44 4.02
N LEU A 39 4.49 -10.60 3.99
CA LEU A 39 4.40 -11.51 2.85
C LEU A 39 2.99 -12.10 2.79
N ILE A 40 2.55 -12.44 1.58
CA ILE A 40 1.25 -13.03 1.28
C ILE A 40 1.48 -14.21 0.35
N ARG A 41 0.89 -15.37 0.65
CA ARG A 41 0.83 -16.44 -0.34
C ARG A 41 -0.12 -16.02 -1.46
N PRO A 42 0.38 -15.85 -2.70
CA PRO A 42 -0.42 -15.26 -3.77
C PRO A 42 -1.51 -16.22 -4.29
N GLU A 43 -2.56 -15.65 -4.89
CA GLU A 43 -3.60 -16.41 -5.59
C GLU A 43 -3.96 -15.70 -6.90
N PRO A 44 -3.66 -16.28 -8.09
CA PRO A 44 -3.06 -17.61 -8.32
C PRO A 44 -1.57 -17.67 -7.88
N ASP A 45 -1.18 -18.86 -7.37
CA ASP A 45 0.14 -19.10 -6.79
C ASP A 45 1.13 -19.59 -7.87
N TYR A 46 1.68 -18.64 -8.64
CA TYR A 46 2.83 -18.84 -9.51
C TYR A 46 3.58 -17.53 -9.69
N TYR A 47 4.88 -17.61 -9.98
CA TYR A 47 5.72 -16.44 -10.17
C TYR A 47 6.14 -16.25 -11.61
N LYS A 48 6.08 -15.02 -12.08
CA LYS A 48 6.68 -14.61 -13.35
C LYS A 48 8.06 -14.01 -13.10
N TRP A 49 9.00 -14.43 -13.92
CA TRP A 49 10.38 -13.97 -13.82
C TRP A 49 10.51 -12.43 -13.77
N PHE A 50 9.75 -11.71 -14.58
CA PHE A 50 9.83 -10.24 -14.60
C PHE A 50 9.34 -9.60 -13.29
N CYS A 51 8.35 -10.17 -12.60
CA CYS A 51 7.93 -9.71 -11.29
C CYS A 51 9.04 -9.95 -10.25
N GLN A 52 9.62 -11.16 -10.25
CA GLN A 52 10.74 -11.49 -9.36
C GLN A 52 11.97 -10.60 -9.59
N GLN A 53 12.24 -10.16 -10.83
CA GLN A 53 13.31 -9.22 -11.10
C GLN A 53 13.05 -7.81 -10.51
N VAL A 54 11.80 -7.46 -10.26
CA VAL A 54 11.42 -6.17 -9.69
C VAL A 54 11.58 -6.20 -8.16
N HIS A 55 10.91 -7.11 -7.47
CA HIS A 55 10.82 -7.11 -6.00
C HIS A 55 11.65 -8.22 -5.32
N GLY A 56 12.20 -9.16 -6.07
CA GLY A 56 13.08 -10.23 -5.55
C GLY A 56 12.37 -11.37 -4.83
N LEU A 57 11.04 -11.35 -4.68
CA LEU A 57 10.29 -12.39 -3.97
C LEU A 57 9.99 -13.59 -4.88
N GLY A 58 9.94 -14.79 -4.28
CA GLY A 58 9.63 -16.04 -4.93
C GLY A 58 8.88 -17.00 -4.01
N HIS A 59 8.70 -18.23 -4.47
CA HIS A 59 8.05 -19.30 -3.71
C HIS A 59 8.73 -19.56 -2.34
N GLU A 60 10.05 -19.47 -2.29
CA GLU A 60 10.85 -19.63 -1.07
C GLU A 60 10.47 -18.63 0.03
N ASP A 61 9.93 -17.45 -0.35
CA ASP A 61 9.52 -16.42 0.60
C ASP A 61 8.06 -16.57 1.02
N THR A 62 7.18 -17.06 0.12
CA THR A 62 5.72 -16.95 0.29
C THR A 62 4.97 -18.27 0.44
N ASP A 63 5.59 -19.43 0.20
CA ASP A 63 4.91 -20.74 0.31
C ASP A 63 4.36 -20.98 1.72
N ASP A 64 5.05 -20.54 2.76
CA ASP A 64 4.63 -20.64 4.16
C ASP A 64 3.89 -19.38 4.66
N ALA A 65 3.70 -18.38 3.80
CA ALA A 65 2.99 -17.16 4.18
C ALA A 65 1.48 -17.38 4.28
N GLN A 66 0.82 -16.54 5.07
CA GLN A 66 -0.64 -16.54 5.17
C GLN A 66 -1.26 -15.98 3.88
N VAL A 67 -2.49 -16.41 3.58
CA VAL A 67 -3.27 -15.88 2.46
C VAL A 67 -3.85 -14.50 2.79
N PHE A 68 -4.20 -13.74 1.75
CA PHE A 68 -4.62 -12.35 1.86
C PHE A 68 -5.69 -12.06 2.93
N PRO A 69 -6.80 -12.82 3.10
CA PRO A 69 -7.81 -12.48 4.10
C PRO A 69 -7.27 -12.38 5.54
N TYR A 70 -6.35 -13.27 5.91
CA TYR A 70 -5.72 -13.24 7.23
C TYR A 70 -4.76 -12.06 7.38
N VAL A 71 -3.96 -11.82 6.34
CA VAL A 71 -3.00 -10.69 6.34
C VAL A 71 -3.73 -9.36 6.40
N TRP A 72 -4.82 -9.20 5.62
CA TRP A 72 -5.63 -7.99 5.61
C TRP A 72 -6.25 -7.69 6.97
N ASN A 73 -6.89 -8.68 7.59
CA ASN A 73 -7.50 -8.51 8.91
C ASN A 73 -6.45 -8.19 9.99
N ARG A 74 -5.29 -8.86 9.94
CA ARG A 74 -4.18 -8.59 10.86
C ARG A 74 -3.64 -7.17 10.66
N MET A 75 -3.45 -6.72 9.42
CA MET A 75 -3.02 -5.35 9.11
C MET A 75 -3.96 -4.32 9.71
N LEU A 76 -5.28 -4.49 9.51
CA LEU A 76 -6.27 -3.57 10.08
C LEU A 76 -6.22 -3.57 11.60
N SER A 77 -6.15 -4.73 12.24
CA SER A 77 -6.03 -4.84 13.68
C SER A 77 -4.78 -4.12 14.20
N GLU A 78 -3.60 -4.45 13.67
CA GLU A 78 -2.33 -3.88 14.13
C GLU A 78 -2.22 -2.37 13.86
N LEU A 79 -2.69 -1.89 12.70
CA LEU A 79 -2.63 -0.46 12.38
C LEU A 79 -3.61 0.38 13.20
N LEU A 80 -4.75 -0.20 13.60
CA LEU A 80 -5.84 0.55 14.23
C LEU A 80 -5.95 0.34 15.75
N GLU A 81 -5.19 -0.60 16.33
CA GLU A 81 -5.19 -0.86 17.78
C GLU A 81 -4.97 0.41 18.64
N GLU A 82 -4.10 1.31 18.20
CA GLU A 82 -3.87 2.58 18.91
C GLU A 82 -5.02 3.59 18.76
N VAL A 83 -5.86 3.43 17.73
CA VAL A 83 -6.99 4.33 17.46
C VAL A 83 -8.22 3.94 18.27
N GLU A 84 -8.41 2.64 18.53
CA GLU A 84 -9.54 2.11 19.32
C GLU A 84 -9.48 2.52 20.80
N ILE A 85 -8.28 2.78 21.34
CA ILE A 85 -8.12 3.25 22.74
C ILE A 85 -8.75 4.65 22.94
N LEU A 86 -9.04 5.39 21.85
CA LEU A 86 -9.59 6.75 21.90
C LEU A 86 -11.07 6.87 21.47
N SER A 87 -11.71 5.78 20.99
CA SER A 87 -13.11 5.80 20.58
C SER A 87 -13.90 4.66 21.25
N GLU A 88 -14.91 5.01 22.04
CA GLU A 88 -15.79 4.06 22.74
C GLU A 88 -16.81 3.34 21.82
N ASP A 89 -16.75 3.52 20.50
CA ASP A 89 -17.71 2.95 19.55
C ASP A 89 -17.00 2.17 18.43
N THR A 90 -16.79 0.87 18.67
CA THR A 90 -15.92 -0.02 17.88
C THR A 90 -16.66 -0.93 16.88
N SER A 91 -17.89 -0.63 16.49
CA SER A 91 -18.71 -1.57 15.69
C SER A 91 -18.67 -1.34 14.16
N GLU A 92 -18.01 -0.30 13.66
CA GLU A 92 -17.92 -0.07 12.22
C GLU A 92 -16.45 0.07 11.77
N MET A 93 -16.06 -0.72 10.77
CA MET A 93 -14.80 -0.52 10.04
C MET A 93 -14.65 0.97 9.69
N PRO A 94 -13.50 1.57 9.88
CA PRO A 94 -13.28 2.94 9.44
C PRO A 94 -13.21 3.02 7.91
N THR A 95 -14.35 2.82 7.24
CA THR A 95 -14.53 3.12 5.80
C THR A 95 -14.26 4.60 5.49
N ALA A 96 -14.03 5.39 6.54
CA ALA A 96 -13.74 6.82 6.47
C ALA A 96 -12.25 7.15 6.28
N ILE A 97 -11.30 6.19 6.48
CA ILE A 97 -9.89 6.47 6.28
C ILE A 97 -9.53 6.26 4.82
N PRO A 98 -9.14 7.30 4.06
CA PRO A 98 -8.77 7.14 2.67
C PRO A 98 -7.47 6.35 2.53
N LEU A 99 -7.35 5.60 1.44
CA LEU A 99 -6.13 4.94 1.02
C LEU A 99 -5.33 5.85 0.08
N VAL A 100 -4.03 5.82 0.20
CA VAL A 100 -3.12 6.56 -0.66
C VAL A 100 -2.12 5.59 -1.28
N ALA A 101 -1.86 5.73 -2.57
CA ALA A 101 -0.83 4.95 -3.25
C ALA A 101 -0.13 5.79 -4.34
N HIS A 102 1.04 5.36 -4.76
CA HIS A 102 1.74 5.99 -5.90
C HIS A 102 1.42 5.24 -7.18
N ASN A 103 0.65 5.87 -8.09
CA ASN A 103 -0.05 5.20 -9.19
C ASN A 103 -1.20 4.31 -8.68
N ALA A 104 -2.06 4.91 -7.87
CA ALA A 104 -3.14 4.26 -7.13
C ALA A 104 -4.08 3.37 -7.98
N GLY A 105 -4.09 3.55 -9.30
CA GLY A 105 -4.80 2.68 -10.23
C GLY A 105 -4.34 1.22 -10.19
N PHE A 106 -3.06 0.98 -9.89
CA PHE A 106 -2.52 -0.37 -9.73
C PHE A 106 -3.01 -0.99 -8.41
N ASP A 107 -2.76 -0.33 -7.28
CA ASP A 107 -3.09 -0.87 -5.96
C ASP A 107 -4.59 -1.04 -5.74
N SER A 108 -5.39 -0.08 -6.18
CA SER A 108 -6.85 -0.17 -6.12
C SER A 108 -7.40 -1.34 -6.94
N ARG A 109 -6.78 -1.64 -8.10
CA ARG A 109 -7.12 -2.80 -8.91
C ARG A 109 -6.71 -4.10 -8.23
N CYS A 110 -5.50 -4.17 -7.67
CA CYS A 110 -5.03 -5.33 -6.91
C CYS A 110 -5.97 -5.62 -5.75
N LEU A 111 -6.28 -4.60 -4.94
CA LEU A 111 -7.17 -4.72 -3.79
C LEU A 111 -8.57 -5.23 -4.19
N ARG A 112 -9.16 -4.67 -5.24
CA ARG A 112 -10.48 -5.10 -5.72
C ARG A 112 -10.48 -6.55 -6.21
N GLU A 113 -9.48 -6.93 -7.00
CA GLU A 113 -9.41 -8.28 -7.57
C GLU A 113 -9.07 -9.34 -6.52
N VAL A 114 -8.24 -9.04 -5.52
CA VAL A 114 -7.95 -10.01 -4.46
C VAL A 114 -9.16 -10.19 -3.54
N PHE A 115 -9.91 -9.13 -3.20
CA PHE A 115 -11.19 -9.24 -2.49
C PHE A 115 -12.18 -10.13 -3.24
N ARG A 116 -12.29 -9.92 -4.56
CA ARG A 116 -13.15 -10.75 -5.42
C ARG A 116 -12.70 -12.20 -5.45
N CYS A 117 -11.39 -12.46 -5.54
CA CYS A 117 -10.81 -13.80 -5.56
C CYS A 117 -11.19 -14.59 -4.31
N TYR A 118 -11.12 -13.96 -3.15
CA TYR A 118 -11.48 -14.57 -1.86
C TYR A 118 -12.96 -14.41 -1.47
N ARG A 119 -13.81 -13.85 -2.34
CA ARG A 119 -15.24 -13.60 -2.09
C ARG A 119 -15.50 -12.80 -0.83
N MET A 120 -14.63 -11.83 -0.56
CA MET A 120 -14.76 -10.87 0.52
C MET A 120 -15.65 -9.71 0.07
N ASP A 121 -16.42 -9.14 1.00
CA ASP A 121 -17.16 -7.89 0.73
C ASP A 121 -16.15 -6.75 0.56
N TYR A 122 -16.23 -6.07 -0.59
CA TYR A 122 -15.33 -4.96 -0.92
C TYR A 122 -15.96 -3.64 -0.45
N PRO A 123 -15.40 -2.97 0.55
CA PRO A 123 -15.84 -1.62 0.90
C PRO A 123 -15.53 -0.63 -0.22
N GLU A 124 -16.32 0.43 -0.33
CA GLU A 124 -16.05 1.52 -1.29
C GLU A 124 -14.88 2.39 -0.78
N PHE A 125 -13.65 1.90 -0.96
CA PHE A 125 -12.44 2.64 -0.58
C PHE A 125 -12.25 3.89 -1.42
N VAL A 126 -11.94 4.99 -0.76
CA VAL A 126 -11.50 6.22 -1.42
C VAL A 126 -9.99 6.17 -1.59
N PHE A 127 -9.52 6.21 -2.84
CA PHE A 127 -8.09 6.25 -3.16
C PHE A 127 -7.64 7.65 -3.57
N HIS A 128 -6.50 8.09 -3.06
CA HIS A 128 -5.76 9.24 -3.54
C HIS A 128 -4.45 8.79 -4.19
N ASP A 129 -4.04 9.51 -5.24
CA ASP A 129 -2.90 9.13 -6.08
C ASP A 129 -1.80 10.19 -6.01
N THR A 130 -0.68 9.85 -5.36
CA THR A 130 0.49 10.73 -5.24
C THR A 130 1.20 10.95 -6.57
N LEU A 131 1.12 10.02 -7.54
CA LEU A 131 1.63 10.24 -8.90
C LEU A 131 0.84 11.34 -9.61
N ALA A 132 -0.49 11.30 -9.54
CA ALA A 132 -1.34 12.33 -10.13
C ALA A 132 -1.17 13.69 -9.43
N ALA A 133 -1.05 13.68 -8.09
CA ALA A 133 -0.80 14.87 -7.29
C ALA A 133 0.56 15.49 -7.62
N SER A 134 1.63 14.68 -7.73
CA SER A 134 2.99 15.16 -8.04
C SER A 134 3.07 15.90 -9.39
N LYS A 135 2.36 15.39 -10.41
CA LYS A 135 2.28 16.07 -11.73
C LYS A 135 1.69 17.47 -11.64
N LYS A 136 0.70 17.67 -10.75
CA LYS A 136 0.08 18.97 -10.50
C LYS A 136 0.96 19.88 -9.65
N TYR A 137 1.58 19.31 -8.62
CA TYR A 137 2.38 20.07 -7.66
C TYR A 137 3.69 20.59 -8.28
N PHE A 138 4.43 19.72 -8.93
CA PHE A 138 5.75 20.04 -9.48
C PHE A 138 5.71 20.67 -10.88
N GLN A 139 4.60 20.60 -11.60
CA GLN A 139 4.35 21.29 -12.89
C GLN A 139 5.50 21.17 -13.92
N GLY A 140 6.07 19.98 -14.05
CA GLY A 140 7.14 19.72 -15.04
C GLY A 140 8.55 20.13 -14.59
N THR A 141 8.77 20.43 -13.32
CA THR A 141 10.11 20.70 -12.76
C THR A 141 10.93 19.43 -12.52
N LEU A 142 10.27 18.25 -12.48
CA LEU A 142 10.93 16.95 -12.33
C LEU A 142 11.16 16.29 -13.69
N GLU A 143 12.25 15.53 -13.83
CA GLU A 143 12.55 14.74 -15.03
C GLU A 143 11.51 13.63 -15.28
N ASN A 144 10.95 13.06 -14.22
CA ASN A 144 9.88 12.08 -14.24
C ASN A 144 9.12 12.13 -12.91
N HIS A 145 8.03 11.35 -12.80
CA HIS A 145 7.22 11.27 -11.60
C HIS A 145 7.21 9.85 -11.00
N GLN A 146 8.30 9.11 -11.14
CA GLN A 146 8.49 7.84 -10.45
C GLN A 146 8.59 8.06 -8.94
N LEU A 147 8.20 7.07 -8.15
CA LEU A 147 8.14 7.16 -6.69
C LEU A 147 9.44 7.74 -6.09
N GLN A 148 10.59 7.17 -6.46
CA GLN A 148 11.90 7.60 -5.96
C GLN A 148 12.23 9.05 -6.32
N THR A 149 11.86 9.52 -7.53
CA THR A 149 12.12 10.89 -7.97
C THR A 149 11.27 11.88 -7.16
N VAL A 150 9.99 11.55 -6.98
CA VAL A 150 9.07 12.39 -6.21
C VAL A 150 9.42 12.38 -4.72
N ALA A 151 9.78 11.21 -4.16
CA ALA A 151 10.24 11.08 -2.78
C ALA A 151 11.45 11.97 -2.50
N ALA A 152 12.47 11.89 -3.35
CA ALA A 152 13.67 12.73 -3.25
C ALA A 152 13.34 14.23 -3.33
N ALA A 153 12.44 14.63 -4.21
CA ALA A 153 11.98 16.02 -4.33
C ALA A 153 11.21 16.51 -3.08
N CYS A 154 10.57 15.58 -2.34
CA CYS A 154 9.93 15.84 -1.05
C CYS A 154 10.88 15.66 0.14
N GLY A 155 12.19 15.46 -0.09
CA GLY A 155 13.20 15.31 0.97
C GLY A 155 13.25 13.93 1.63
N TYR A 156 12.72 12.89 0.99
CA TYR A 156 12.75 11.50 1.46
C TYR A 156 13.72 10.66 0.60
N ASP A 157 14.64 9.96 1.25
CA ASP A 157 15.62 9.07 0.60
C ASP A 157 15.09 7.63 0.58
N LEU A 158 14.52 7.22 -0.57
CA LEU A 158 14.04 5.86 -0.78
C LEU A 158 15.19 4.94 -1.20
N THR A 159 15.76 4.23 -0.23
CA THR A 159 16.94 3.35 -0.44
C THR A 159 16.58 1.92 -0.84
N ASN A 160 15.38 1.44 -0.51
CA ASN A 160 14.95 0.05 -0.74
C ASN A 160 13.69 0.01 -1.61
N HIS A 161 13.77 0.58 -2.82
CA HIS A 161 12.67 0.59 -3.78
C HIS A 161 12.26 -0.83 -4.20
N HIS A 162 10.99 -1.06 -4.46
CA HIS A 162 10.34 -2.35 -4.70
C HIS A 162 10.28 -3.29 -3.48
N HIS A 163 10.35 -2.70 -2.29
CA HIS A 163 9.92 -3.34 -1.06
C HIS A 163 8.63 -2.66 -0.59
N ALA A 164 7.53 -3.38 -0.54
CA ALA A 164 6.19 -2.79 -0.36
C ALA A 164 6.09 -1.82 0.83
N LEU A 165 6.73 -2.11 1.98
CA LEU A 165 6.73 -1.17 3.10
C LEU A 165 7.54 0.09 2.81
N ALA A 166 8.72 -0.03 2.21
CA ALA A 166 9.54 1.15 1.90
C ALA A 166 8.85 2.06 0.88
N ASP A 167 8.15 1.48 -0.09
CA ASP A 167 7.39 2.21 -1.10
C ASP A 167 6.13 2.86 -0.48
N ALA A 168 5.44 2.18 0.44
CA ALA A 168 4.33 2.76 1.21
C ALA A 168 4.79 3.90 2.13
N GLU A 169 5.97 3.80 2.77
CA GLU A 169 6.56 4.87 3.59
C GLU A 169 6.90 6.10 2.74
N ALA A 170 7.55 5.90 1.59
CA ALA A 170 7.82 6.98 0.64
C ALA A 170 6.52 7.64 0.14
N CYS A 171 5.51 6.82 -0.17
CA CYS A 171 4.19 7.30 -0.57
C CYS A 171 3.53 8.13 0.55
N ALA A 172 3.59 7.67 1.81
CA ALA A 172 3.08 8.40 2.97
C ALA A 172 3.77 9.75 3.14
N TRP A 173 5.10 9.78 3.02
CA TRP A 173 5.88 11.01 3.08
C TRP A 173 5.47 11.99 2.00
N ILE A 174 5.41 11.55 0.75
CA ILE A 174 4.96 12.38 -0.38
C ILE A 174 3.55 12.93 -0.13
N ALA A 175 2.62 12.07 0.30
CA ALA A 175 1.22 12.47 0.53
C ALA A 175 1.07 13.56 1.59
N ARG A 176 1.90 13.53 2.65
CA ARG A 176 1.93 14.58 3.68
C ARG A 176 2.33 15.95 3.11
N GLU A 177 3.21 15.96 2.11
CA GLU A 177 3.75 17.18 1.51
C GLU A 177 2.85 17.76 0.41
N ILE A 178 2.21 16.90 -0.41
CA ILE A 178 1.58 17.39 -1.65
C ILE A 178 0.08 17.08 -1.78
N LEU A 179 -0.56 16.34 -0.81
CA LEU A 179 -1.98 16.08 -0.70
C LEU A 179 -2.57 16.75 0.55
#